data_c4d869196b8ff6f5d06aeb8f063de263
#
_entry.id   c4d869196b8ff6f5d06aeb8f063de263
#
_cell.length_a   1.000
_cell.length_b   1.000
_cell.length_c   1.000
_cell.angle_alpha   90.00
_cell.angle_beta   90.00
_cell.angle_gamma   90.00
#
_symmetry.space_group_name_H-M   'P 1'
#
loop_
_entity.id
_entity.type
_entity.pdbx_description
1 polymer ?
#
loop_
_entity_poly.entity_id
_entity_poly.type
_entity_poly.pdbx_seq_one_letter_code
_entity_poly.pdbx_strand_id
1 'polypeptide(L)'
;MGVRLKELRQEKGISLTKLSKILKEKYGISASTSQLMYYEKGKSEPRNKQLWKKLADYFGVSEAYLLGYNNVKNETDIKISVLDEALEELRALEKLREINNMLLAGNDEGHDMWILGFRTAMVAIESLKKEIELEGGQ
;
A
#
# COMPACT_ATOMS: atom_id res chain seq x y z
N MET A 1 17.24 -8.17 -1.79
CA MET A 1 15.87 -8.03 -1.29
C MET A 1 15.37 -9.37 -0.80
N GLY A 2 14.86 -9.44 0.40
CA GLY A 2 14.43 -10.69 1.02
C GLY A 2 12.91 -10.82 1.10
N VAL A 3 12.47 -12.05 1.28
CA VAL A 3 11.08 -12.38 1.57
C VAL A 3 10.64 -11.70 2.89
N ARG A 4 9.48 -11.04 2.87
CA ARG A 4 8.93 -10.33 4.03
C ARG A 4 8.04 -11.20 4.94
N LEU A 5 8.08 -12.50 4.77
CA LEU A 5 7.24 -13.44 5.52
C LEU A 5 7.43 -13.31 7.04
N LYS A 6 8.68 -13.19 7.49
CA LYS A 6 9.01 -13.02 8.91
C LYS A 6 8.40 -11.73 9.49
N GLU A 7 8.55 -10.63 8.78
CA GLU A 7 8.00 -9.33 9.20
C GLU A 7 6.47 -9.38 9.33
N LEU A 8 5.79 -9.88 8.31
CA LEU A 8 4.34 -10.01 8.29
C LEU A 8 3.82 -10.95 9.40
N ARG A 9 4.53 -12.05 9.63
CA ARG A 9 4.20 -12.96 10.72
C ARG A 9 4.35 -12.30 12.08
N GLN A 10 5.41 -11.55 12.29
CA GLN A 10 5.67 -10.83 13.54
C GLN A 10 4.65 -9.69 13.75
N GLU A 11 4.27 -8.97 12.70
CA GLU A 11 3.21 -7.95 12.77
C GLU A 11 1.88 -8.55 13.27
N LYS A 12 1.55 -9.77 12.85
CA LYS A 12 0.37 -10.51 13.36
C LYS A 12 0.57 -11.17 14.70
N GLY A 13 1.78 -11.19 15.25
CA GLY A 13 2.09 -11.82 16.54
C GLY A 13 1.91 -13.34 16.55
N ILE A 14 2.11 -14.02 15.42
CA ILE A 14 1.97 -15.47 15.31
C ILE A 14 3.31 -16.19 15.24
N SER A 15 3.36 -17.41 15.81
CA SER A 15 4.54 -18.28 15.76
C SER A 15 4.60 -19.06 14.43
N LEU A 16 5.76 -19.61 14.12
CA LEU A 16 5.93 -20.52 12.98
C LEU A 16 5.03 -21.76 13.11
N THR A 17 4.88 -22.29 14.30
CA THR A 17 3.97 -23.42 14.59
C THR A 17 2.52 -23.07 14.27
N LYS A 18 2.07 -21.88 14.68
CA LYS A 18 0.72 -21.40 14.40
C LYS A 18 0.52 -21.17 12.90
N LEU A 19 1.48 -20.60 12.23
CA LEU A 19 1.42 -20.39 10.77
C LEU A 19 1.35 -21.72 10.02
N SER A 20 2.15 -22.71 10.39
CA SER A 20 2.11 -24.07 9.84
C SER A 20 0.72 -24.69 9.98
N LYS A 21 0.11 -24.55 11.16
CA LYS A 21 -1.22 -25.04 11.45
C LYS A 21 -2.30 -24.35 10.62
N ILE A 22 -2.24 -23.03 10.50
CA ILE A 22 -3.17 -22.23 9.69
C ILE A 22 -3.11 -22.65 8.21
N LEU A 23 -1.91 -22.83 7.65
CA LEU A 23 -1.72 -23.25 6.28
C LEU A 23 -2.37 -24.61 6.02
N LYS A 24 -2.21 -25.53 6.95
CA LYS A 24 -2.82 -26.87 6.83
C LYS A 24 -4.34 -26.86 6.95
N GLU A 25 -4.86 -26.14 7.95
CA GLU A 25 -6.30 -26.11 8.25
C GLU A 25 -7.09 -25.27 7.25
N LYS A 26 -6.57 -24.10 6.89
CA LYS A 26 -7.28 -23.13 6.04
C LYS A 26 -7.07 -23.37 4.54
N TYR A 27 -5.86 -23.75 4.16
CA TYR A 27 -5.47 -23.87 2.75
C TYR A 27 -5.11 -25.29 2.30
N GLY A 28 -5.08 -26.24 3.23
CA GLY A 28 -4.71 -27.63 2.92
C GLY A 28 -3.25 -27.82 2.49
N ILE A 29 -2.38 -26.86 2.82
CA ILE A 29 -0.96 -26.88 2.49
C ILE A 29 -0.13 -27.32 3.68
N SER A 30 0.64 -28.41 3.52
CA SER A 30 1.54 -28.92 4.54
C SER A 30 2.92 -28.26 4.40
N ALA A 31 3.29 -27.45 5.38
CA ALA A 31 4.64 -26.88 5.49
C ALA A 31 5.09 -26.96 6.94
N SER A 32 6.25 -27.57 7.18
CA SER A 32 6.81 -27.67 8.54
C SER A 32 7.35 -26.31 9.01
N THR A 33 7.50 -26.17 10.32
CA THR A 33 8.11 -24.97 10.91
C THR A 33 9.54 -24.74 10.41
N SER A 34 10.30 -25.80 10.20
CA SER A 34 11.66 -25.73 9.62
C SER A 34 11.65 -25.22 8.19
N GLN A 35 10.72 -25.72 7.36
CA GLN A 35 10.54 -25.24 5.98
C GLN A 35 10.17 -23.77 5.95
N LEU A 36 9.20 -23.35 6.75
CA LEU A 36 8.79 -21.95 6.86
C LEU A 36 9.95 -21.05 7.32
N MET A 37 10.76 -21.51 8.26
CA MET A 37 11.95 -20.78 8.70
C MET A 37 12.96 -20.58 7.56
N TYR A 38 13.20 -21.62 6.74
CA TYR A 38 14.08 -21.50 5.58
C TYR A 38 13.51 -20.57 4.51
N TYR A 39 12.20 -20.56 4.31
CA TYR A 39 11.53 -19.63 3.40
C TYR A 39 11.66 -18.18 3.89
N GLU A 40 11.49 -17.93 5.20
CA GLU A 40 11.70 -16.59 5.79
C GLU A 40 13.13 -16.06 5.61
N LYS A 41 14.11 -16.97 5.65
CA LYS A 41 15.53 -16.63 5.44
C LYS A 41 15.94 -16.55 3.96
N GLY A 42 15.04 -16.88 3.04
CA GLY A 42 15.35 -16.94 1.61
C GLY A 42 16.34 -18.05 1.23
N LYS A 43 16.53 -19.06 2.11
CA LYS A 43 17.47 -20.18 1.88
C LYS A 43 16.90 -21.30 1.05
N SER A 44 15.60 -21.39 0.95
CA SER A 44 14.91 -22.35 0.09
C SER A 44 13.60 -21.79 -0.41
N GLU A 45 13.10 -22.38 -1.50
CA GLU A 45 11.81 -22.04 -2.08
C GLU A 45 10.86 -23.24 -2.00
N PRO A 46 9.56 -23.02 -1.78
CA PRO A 46 8.60 -24.11 -1.81
C PRO A 46 8.49 -24.71 -3.21
N ARG A 47 8.37 -26.02 -3.28
CA ARG A 47 8.10 -26.74 -4.54
C ARG A 47 6.77 -26.33 -5.14
N ASN A 48 5.76 -26.14 -4.29
CA ASN A 48 4.46 -25.65 -4.69
C ASN A 48 4.43 -24.12 -4.59
N LYS A 49 4.50 -23.43 -5.72
CA LYS A 49 4.47 -21.97 -5.80
C LYS A 49 3.15 -21.37 -5.31
N GLN A 50 2.07 -22.14 -5.25
CA GLN A 50 0.79 -21.73 -4.66
C GLN A 50 0.92 -21.35 -3.18
N LEU A 51 1.94 -21.82 -2.48
CA LEU A 51 2.19 -21.45 -1.10
C LEU A 51 2.37 -19.93 -0.94
N TRP A 52 3.14 -19.30 -1.82
CA TRP A 52 3.33 -17.84 -1.79
C TRP A 52 2.03 -17.08 -1.97
N LYS A 53 1.20 -17.52 -2.92
CA LYS A 53 -0.11 -16.92 -3.16
C LYS A 53 -1.02 -17.05 -1.94
N LYS A 54 -1.06 -18.22 -1.31
CA LYS A 54 -1.88 -18.47 -0.11
C LYS A 54 -1.39 -17.67 1.10
N LEU A 55 -0.08 -17.56 1.28
CA LEU A 55 0.50 -16.71 2.32
C LEU A 55 0.17 -15.24 2.10
N ALA A 56 0.28 -14.75 0.87
CA ALA A 56 -0.10 -13.39 0.51
C ALA A 56 -1.58 -13.12 0.82
N ASP A 57 -2.48 -14.02 0.45
CA ASP A 57 -3.91 -13.94 0.76
C ASP A 57 -4.16 -13.90 2.28
N TYR A 58 -3.47 -14.73 3.02
CA TYR A 58 -3.60 -14.78 4.49
C TYR A 58 -3.16 -13.46 5.15
N PHE A 59 -2.06 -12.89 4.71
CA PHE A 59 -1.53 -11.63 5.25
C PHE A 59 -2.19 -10.39 4.64
N GLY A 60 -3.06 -10.54 3.65
CA GLY A 60 -3.74 -9.41 3.00
C GLY A 60 -2.81 -8.52 2.18
N VAL A 61 -1.76 -9.09 1.60
CA VAL A 61 -0.76 -8.39 0.79
C VAL A 61 -0.65 -9.01 -0.61
N SER A 62 0.00 -8.29 -1.53
CA SER A 62 0.32 -8.87 -2.84
C SER A 62 1.48 -9.89 -2.73
N GLU A 63 1.50 -10.87 -3.61
CA GLU A 63 2.59 -11.83 -3.69
C GLU A 63 3.94 -11.12 -3.97
N ALA A 64 3.94 -10.10 -4.82
CA ALA A 64 5.11 -9.29 -5.12
C ALA A 64 5.66 -8.56 -3.89
N TYR A 65 4.79 -8.04 -3.02
CA TYR A 65 5.19 -7.44 -1.74
C TYR A 65 5.79 -8.48 -0.80
N LEU A 66 5.12 -9.63 -0.66
CA LEU A 66 5.60 -10.73 0.19
C LEU A 66 6.99 -11.20 -0.22
N LEU A 67 7.24 -11.31 -1.52
CA LEU A 67 8.54 -11.77 -2.09
C LEU A 67 9.60 -10.64 -2.13
N GLY A 68 9.24 -9.42 -1.78
CA GLY A 68 10.17 -8.29 -1.74
C GLY A 68 10.43 -7.62 -3.09
N TYR A 69 9.61 -7.88 -4.10
CA TYR A 69 9.77 -7.29 -5.45
C TYR A 69 9.28 -5.85 -5.53
N ASN A 70 8.36 -5.45 -4.67
CA ASN A 70 7.90 -4.06 -4.57
C ASN A 70 7.60 -3.67 -3.10
N ASN A 71 7.33 -2.40 -2.89
CA ASN A 71 7.03 -1.84 -1.56
C ASN A 71 5.54 -1.59 -1.32
N VAL A 72 4.70 -1.99 -2.25
CA VAL A 72 3.26 -1.75 -2.18
C VAL A 72 2.55 -3.01 -1.69
N LYS A 73 1.93 -2.93 -0.53
CA LYS A 73 1.30 -4.09 0.13
C LYS A 73 0.17 -4.70 -0.70
N ASN A 74 -0.71 -3.85 -1.23
CA ASN A 74 -1.90 -4.29 -1.96
C ASN A 74 -2.36 -3.23 -2.97
N GLU A 75 -3.43 -3.52 -3.69
CA GLU A 75 -4.01 -2.61 -4.67
C GLU A 75 -4.50 -1.30 -4.06
N THR A 76 -4.99 -1.34 -2.83
CA THR A 76 -5.41 -0.15 -2.08
C THR A 76 -4.25 0.82 -1.87
N ASP A 77 -3.08 0.32 -1.47
CA ASP A 77 -1.89 1.15 -1.27
C ASP A 77 -1.42 1.81 -2.58
N ILE A 78 -1.56 1.11 -3.72
CA ILE A 78 -1.27 1.70 -5.04
C ILE A 78 -2.23 2.85 -5.33
N LYS A 79 -3.52 2.65 -5.13
CA LYS A 79 -4.54 3.69 -5.36
C LYS A 79 -4.29 4.91 -4.49
N ILE A 80 -3.98 4.70 -3.21
CA ILE A 80 -3.67 5.78 -2.27
C ILE A 80 -2.40 6.53 -2.69
N SER A 81 -1.34 5.81 -3.07
CA SER A 81 -0.08 6.42 -3.53
C SER A 81 -0.28 7.32 -4.75
N VAL A 82 -1.07 6.90 -5.73
CA VAL A 82 -1.40 7.70 -6.91
C VAL A 82 -2.18 8.96 -6.53
N LEU A 83 -3.13 8.85 -5.60
CA LEU A 83 -3.91 10.01 -5.13
C LEU A 83 -3.05 10.98 -4.31
N ASP A 84 -2.12 10.50 -3.51
CA ASP A 84 -1.17 11.34 -2.78
C ASP A 84 -0.26 12.13 -3.72
N GLU A 85 0.25 11.48 -4.77
CA GLU A 85 1.05 12.15 -5.81
C GLU A 85 0.24 13.25 -6.51
N ALA A 86 -1.00 12.97 -6.88
CA ALA A 86 -1.90 13.96 -7.50
C ALA A 86 -2.18 15.14 -6.55
N LEU A 87 -2.37 14.91 -5.25
CA LEU A 87 -2.57 15.97 -4.26
C LEU A 87 -1.32 16.84 -4.12
N GLU A 88 -0.13 16.26 -4.10
CA GLU A 88 1.12 17.02 -4.03
C GLU A 88 1.33 17.90 -5.25
N GLU A 89 1.04 17.40 -6.46
CA GLU A 89 1.11 18.20 -7.68
C GLU A 89 0.13 19.39 -7.64
N LEU A 90 -1.10 19.18 -7.21
CA LEU A 90 -2.09 20.25 -7.08
C LEU A 90 -1.68 21.32 -6.07
N ARG A 91 -1.13 20.92 -4.93
CA ARG A 91 -0.61 21.85 -3.91
C ARG A 91 0.58 22.68 -4.44
N ALA A 92 1.46 22.04 -5.21
CA ALA A 92 2.59 22.74 -5.83
C ALA A 92 2.12 23.79 -6.85
N LEU A 93 1.12 23.48 -7.66
CA LEU A 93 0.52 24.41 -8.62
C LEU A 93 -0.19 25.58 -7.94
N GLU A 94 -0.94 25.32 -6.85
CA GLU A 94 -1.57 26.37 -6.04
C GLU A 94 -0.52 27.35 -5.50
N LYS A 95 0.56 26.82 -4.95
CA LYS A 95 1.65 27.62 -4.40
C LYS A 95 2.38 28.46 -5.46
N LEU A 96 2.63 27.89 -6.64
CA LEU A 96 3.22 28.62 -7.75
C LEU A 96 2.35 29.80 -8.21
N ARG A 97 1.04 29.61 -8.25
CA ARG A 97 0.12 30.67 -8.61
C ARG A 97 0.05 31.76 -7.54
N GLU A 98 0.07 31.42 -6.28
CA GLU A 98 0.14 32.40 -5.18
C GLU A 98 1.40 33.26 -5.31
N ILE A 99 2.57 32.66 -5.56
CA ILE A 99 3.82 33.39 -5.77
C ILE A 99 3.72 34.31 -6.99
N ASN A 100 3.19 33.82 -8.10
CA ASN A 100 3.03 34.60 -9.32
C ASN A 100 2.13 35.84 -9.09
N ASN A 101 1.04 35.68 -8.36
CA ASN A 101 0.13 36.78 -8.02
C ASN A 101 0.78 37.81 -7.09
N MET A 102 1.60 37.38 -6.14
CA MET A 102 2.37 38.27 -5.29
C MET A 102 3.38 39.11 -6.11
N LEU A 103 3.99 38.52 -7.14
CA LEU A 103 4.95 39.19 -8.01
C LEU A 103 4.30 40.20 -8.98
N LEU A 104 3.12 39.88 -9.48
CA LEU A 104 2.42 40.68 -10.50
C LEU A 104 1.57 41.82 -9.94
N ALA A 105 1.35 41.87 -8.61
CA ALA A 105 0.63 42.90 -7.89
C ALA A 105 -0.70 43.36 -8.54
N GLY A 106 -1.45 42.44 -9.16
CA GLY A 106 -2.69 42.70 -9.89
C GLY A 106 -3.91 42.13 -9.18
N ASN A 107 -4.99 42.90 -9.11
CA ASN A 107 -6.31 42.38 -8.76
C ASN A 107 -6.81 41.52 -9.91
N ASP A 108 -6.64 40.21 -9.80
CA ASP A 108 -7.21 39.25 -10.73
C ASP A 108 -8.48 38.67 -10.11
N GLU A 109 -9.66 39.14 -10.54
CA GLU A 109 -10.95 38.60 -10.11
C GLU A 109 -11.09 37.10 -10.39
N GLY A 110 -10.34 36.56 -11.35
CA GLY A 110 -10.28 35.12 -11.66
C GLY A 110 -9.47 34.31 -10.64
N HIS A 111 -8.66 34.95 -9.82
CA HIS A 111 -7.77 34.27 -8.88
C HIS A 111 -8.52 33.46 -7.82
N ASP A 112 -9.50 34.09 -7.21
CA ASP A 112 -10.31 33.45 -6.14
C ASP A 112 -11.09 32.25 -6.67
N MET A 113 -11.65 32.35 -7.87
CA MET A 113 -12.37 31.26 -8.53
C MET A 113 -11.43 30.10 -8.87
N TRP A 114 -10.22 30.41 -9.30
CA TRP A 114 -9.21 29.40 -9.64
C TRP A 114 -8.73 28.65 -8.39
N ILE A 115 -8.43 29.36 -7.30
CA ILE A 115 -8.07 28.77 -6.00
C ILE A 115 -9.21 27.90 -5.47
N LEU A 116 -10.45 28.39 -5.54
CA LEU A 116 -11.63 27.62 -5.13
C LEU A 116 -11.76 26.32 -5.93
N GLY A 117 -11.53 26.35 -7.23
CA GLY A 117 -11.52 25.15 -8.08
C GLY A 117 -10.46 24.14 -7.65
N PHE A 118 -9.24 24.59 -7.37
CA PHE A 118 -8.14 23.73 -6.87
C PHE A 118 -8.44 23.11 -5.51
N ARG A 119 -8.94 23.92 -4.57
CA ARG A 119 -9.30 23.43 -3.24
C ARG A 119 -10.45 22.44 -3.29
N THR A 120 -11.43 22.68 -4.14
CA THR A 120 -12.54 21.73 -4.35
C THR A 120 -12.03 20.40 -4.92
N ALA A 121 -11.11 20.43 -5.89
CA ALA A 121 -10.50 19.23 -6.44
C ALA A 121 -9.69 18.46 -5.38
N MET A 122 -8.91 19.15 -4.55
CA MET A 122 -8.15 18.53 -3.47
C MET A 122 -9.06 17.85 -2.44
N VAL A 123 -10.14 18.51 -2.04
CA VAL A 123 -11.14 17.94 -1.12
C VAL A 123 -11.79 16.68 -1.71
N ALA A 124 -12.12 16.70 -3.01
CA ALA A 124 -12.68 15.53 -3.70
C ALA A 124 -11.70 14.35 -3.71
N ILE A 125 -10.43 14.59 -3.96
CA ILE A 125 -9.38 13.56 -3.96
C ILE A 125 -9.15 13.02 -2.54
N GLU A 126 -9.11 13.86 -1.52
CA GLU A 126 -8.99 13.46 -0.11
C GLU A 126 -10.18 12.62 0.36
N SER A 127 -11.39 12.96 -0.08
CA SER A 127 -12.61 12.19 0.20
C SER A 127 -12.55 10.81 -0.45
N LEU A 128 -12.14 10.73 -1.71
CA LEU A 128 -11.96 9.46 -2.43
C LEU A 128 -10.89 8.58 -1.77
N LYS A 129 -9.78 9.17 -1.36
CA LYS A 129 -8.73 8.46 -0.63
C LYS A 129 -9.27 7.83 0.65
N LYS A 130 -10.05 8.59 1.42
CA LYS A 130 -10.67 8.10 2.66
C LYS A 130 -11.64 6.94 2.42
N GLU A 131 -12.44 6.99 1.35
CA GLU A 131 -13.32 5.88 0.97
C GLU A 131 -12.52 4.61 0.66
N ILE A 132 -11.44 4.72 -0.11
CA ILE A 132 -10.56 3.61 -0.47
C ILE A 132 -9.91 3.00 0.79
N GLU A 133 -9.46 3.82 1.75
CA GLU A 133 -8.89 3.35 3.02
C GLU A 133 -9.91 2.56 3.85
N LEU A 134 -11.17 3.01 3.88
CA LEU A 134 -12.24 2.34 4.60
C LEU A 134 -12.62 0.99 3.95
N GLU A 135 -12.67 0.91 2.63
CA GLU A 135 -12.94 -0.33 1.89
C GLU A 135 -11.80 -1.34 2.02
N GLY A 136 -10.55 -0.87 2.01
CA GLY A 136 -9.36 -1.73 2.12
C GLY A 136 -9.11 -2.27 3.52
N GLY A 137 -9.74 -1.72 4.54
CA GLY A 137 -9.63 -2.15 5.95
C GLY A 137 -10.60 -3.26 6.37
N GLN A 138 -11.38 -3.76 5.44
CA GLN A 138 -12.33 -4.85 5.72
C GLN A 138 -11.71 -6.25 5.46
#